data_f5880bb0e78ca1835ef1e44db26241c9
#
_entry.id   f5880bb0e78ca1835ef1e44db26241c9
#
_cell.length_a   1.000
_cell.length_b   1.000
_cell.length_c   1.000
_cell.angle_alpha   90.00
_cell.angle_beta   90.00
_cell.angle_gamma   90.00
#
_symmetry.space_group_name_H-M   'P 1'
#
loop_
_entity.id
_entity.type
_entity.pdbx_description
1 polymer ?
#
loop_
_entity_poly.entity_id
_entity_poly.type
_entity_poly.pdbx_seq_one_letter_code
_entity_poly.pdbx_strand_id
1 'polypeptide(L)'
;MLSRALIDSLFDADLPTVEQLAAQYPPRALAPGAKVTRFAPSPTGFVHIGGVYVATIARDVAHHTGGSYFVRIEDTDLARVVESSGEQFARAFSYFDVASDESDADPWGPYEQSKRARIYESHVRQLLYDDRAFICFATKEELAASTLEQQAEKIPPGYYGRWATWRDATEDQVVAALEAGKPYVVRFRAPEGPRGRAAYDDLIRGRIEQDDNINCVVILKTSDQPPRLPTYHLAHAVDDHLMGVTTVIRGDEWIPSVPVHHQLFDALGFPHVEYAHIAPLMKTEGGSKRKLSKRKDPEASVDFFIEAGYPADAVKYYLRGLANSRIAELPIAEALVAPIHLAECGVAGPLVDMAKLENISRDVIGDLTTAEVLDAVRTWAAAHDPELLAVLDSDPDLARRAIGVERDVPEPRKDLGRWSTFREIYAFFFPALFAPVTDPADERFAGLDPETVRSVATAFADAYTSGTDRDVWFDQVRTVARDHGYAPGPAEWKADQAAYKGQLRPIANVIRVALTGSSKSPDLFEVSNALGDDEVLRRLRAVGG
;
A
#
# COMPACT_ATOMS: atom_id res chain seq x y z
N MET A 1 -20.96 12.92 42.54
CA MET A 1 -19.54 13.28 42.29
C MET A 1 -18.69 12.55 43.31
N LEU A 2 -17.62 11.89 42.92
CA LEU A 2 -16.70 11.20 43.84
C LEU A 2 -15.77 12.22 44.50
N SER A 3 -15.34 11.92 45.75
CA SER A 3 -14.36 12.74 46.46
C SER A 3 -12.99 12.67 45.78
N ARG A 4 -12.21 13.76 45.88
CA ARG A 4 -10.83 13.78 45.33
C ARG A 4 -9.97 12.69 45.97
N ALA A 5 -10.12 12.46 47.27
CA ALA A 5 -9.37 11.44 48.00
C ALA A 5 -9.61 10.02 47.42
N LEU A 6 -10.88 9.70 47.10
CA LEU A 6 -11.21 8.42 46.50
C LEU A 6 -10.62 8.34 45.07
N ILE A 7 -10.77 9.38 44.29
CA ILE A 7 -10.21 9.39 42.93
C ILE A 7 -8.70 9.20 42.96
N ASP A 8 -7.98 9.93 43.82
CA ASP A 8 -6.52 9.82 43.95
C ASP A 8 -6.08 8.40 44.33
N SER A 9 -6.87 7.68 45.18
CA SER A 9 -6.55 6.31 45.56
C SER A 9 -6.63 5.29 44.41
N LEU A 10 -7.20 5.64 43.29
CA LEU A 10 -7.34 4.79 42.08
C LEU A 10 -6.16 4.89 41.11
N PHE A 11 -5.22 5.80 41.36
CA PHE A 11 -4.08 6.06 40.51
C PHE A 11 -2.78 6.13 41.31
N ASP A 12 -1.63 6.03 40.60
CA ASP A 12 -0.33 6.17 41.23
C ASP A 12 -0.16 7.59 41.80
N ALA A 13 0.39 7.68 43.01
CA ALA A 13 0.56 8.95 43.73
C ALA A 13 1.49 9.95 42.98
N ASP A 14 2.42 9.45 42.19
CA ASP A 14 3.37 10.22 41.39
C ASP A 14 2.92 10.47 39.95
N LEU A 15 1.62 10.21 39.64
CA LEU A 15 1.06 10.44 38.33
C LEU A 15 1.10 11.96 37.99
N PRO A 16 1.68 12.37 36.85
CA PRO A 16 1.77 13.79 36.50
C PRO A 16 0.39 14.45 36.38
N THR A 17 0.33 15.76 36.61
CA THR A 17 -0.90 16.51 36.32
C THR A 17 -1.00 16.85 34.83
N VAL A 18 -2.20 17.19 34.36
CA VAL A 18 -2.40 17.60 32.95
C VAL A 18 -1.60 18.84 32.60
N GLU A 19 -1.40 19.78 33.54
CA GLU A 19 -0.57 20.98 33.35
C GLU A 19 0.93 20.61 33.21
N GLN A 20 1.41 19.65 34.00
CA GLN A 20 2.78 19.15 33.87
C GLN A 20 2.99 18.47 32.53
N LEU A 21 2.02 17.69 32.05
CA LEU A 21 2.08 17.08 30.74
C LEU A 21 2.03 18.14 29.62
N ALA A 22 1.14 19.13 29.70
CA ALA A 22 1.10 20.22 28.73
C ALA A 22 2.43 20.98 28.62
N ALA A 23 3.17 21.12 29.74
CA ALA A 23 4.50 21.73 29.74
C ALA A 23 5.58 20.84 29.09
N GLN A 24 5.39 19.50 29.06
CA GLN A 24 6.31 18.56 28.40
C GLN A 24 6.12 18.49 26.89
N TYR A 25 4.93 18.81 26.40
CA TYR A 25 4.58 18.78 24.99
C TYR A 25 4.48 20.20 24.42
N PRO A 26 5.57 20.79 23.91
CA PRO A 26 5.56 22.18 23.48
C PRO A 26 4.70 22.38 22.23
N PRO A 27 4.07 23.56 22.09
CA PRO A 27 3.39 23.92 20.84
C PRO A 27 4.35 23.85 19.65
N ARG A 28 3.87 23.38 18.52
CA ARG A 28 4.65 23.33 17.28
C ARG A 28 4.82 24.75 16.71
N ALA A 29 6.05 25.09 16.33
CA ALA A 29 6.35 26.33 15.63
C ALA A 29 6.11 26.16 14.12
N LEU A 30 4.86 26.30 13.69
CA LEU A 30 4.45 26.09 12.31
C LEU A 30 4.11 27.43 11.63
N ALA A 31 4.33 27.50 10.31
CA ALA A 31 3.85 28.59 9.49
C ALA A 31 2.30 28.57 9.45
N PRO A 32 1.65 29.74 9.26
CA PRO A 32 0.19 29.78 9.10
C PRO A 32 -0.28 28.86 7.96
N GLY A 33 -1.26 27.99 8.25
CA GLY A 33 -1.81 27.04 7.29
C GLY A 33 -1.05 25.72 7.16
N ALA A 34 0.10 25.57 7.81
CA ALA A 34 0.82 24.31 7.84
C ALA A 34 0.01 23.24 8.59
N LYS A 35 -0.02 22.03 8.03
CA LYS A 35 -0.79 20.90 8.58
C LYS A 35 0.14 19.89 9.26
N VAL A 36 -0.21 19.51 10.48
CA VAL A 36 0.37 18.34 11.13
C VAL A 36 -0.60 17.18 10.97
N THR A 37 -0.13 16.15 10.31
CA THR A 37 -0.92 14.94 10.05
C THR A 37 -0.23 13.71 10.64
N ARG A 38 -0.98 12.63 10.77
CA ARG A 38 -0.42 11.36 11.22
C ARG A 38 -1.04 10.17 10.50
N PHE A 39 -0.25 9.13 10.33
CA PHE A 39 -0.75 7.80 10.08
C PHE A 39 -0.74 7.01 11.39
N ALA A 40 -1.86 6.37 11.72
CA ALA A 40 -2.09 5.74 13.02
C ALA A 40 -2.45 4.25 12.85
N PRO A 41 -1.48 3.38 12.45
CA PRO A 41 -1.75 1.97 12.24
C PRO A 41 -1.81 1.20 13.55
N SER A 42 -2.73 0.21 13.62
CA SER A 42 -2.70 -0.81 14.67
C SER A 42 -1.83 -2.00 14.22
N PRO A 43 -0.90 -2.50 15.06
CA PRO A 43 0.04 -3.56 14.69
C PRO A 43 -0.61 -4.96 14.76
N THR A 44 -1.68 -5.17 13.99
CA THR A 44 -2.52 -6.39 14.00
C THR A 44 -2.22 -7.37 12.85
N GLY A 45 -0.99 -7.41 12.38
CA GLY A 45 -0.53 -8.24 11.26
C GLY A 45 0.03 -7.41 10.11
N PHE A 46 0.07 -7.99 8.90
CA PHE A 46 0.69 -7.31 7.76
C PHE A 46 0.02 -5.97 7.39
N VAL A 47 0.84 -5.08 6.78
CA VAL A 47 0.41 -3.74 6.36
C VAL A 47 -0.55 -3.84 5.18
N HIS A 48 -1.73 -3.23 5.31
CA HIS A 48 -2.73 -3.18 4.25
C HIS A 48 -2.43 -2.03 3.29
N ILE A 49 -2.55 -2.26 1.97
CA ILE A 49 -2.32 -1.21 0.96
C ILE A 49 -3.23 0.01 1.17
N GLY A 50 -4.43 -0.17 1.72
CA GLY A 50 -5.31 0.93 2.15
C GLY A 50 -4.71 1.79 3.25
N GLY A 51 -3.83 1.23 4.11
CA GLY A 51 -3.05 2.00 5.07
C GLY A 51 -2.00 2.87 4.38
N VAL A 52 -1.25 2.31 3.44
CA VAL A 52 -0.30 3.07 2.62
C VAL A 52 -1.00 4.17 1.82
N TYR A 53 -2.19 3.90 1.29
CA TYR A 53 -3.02 4.89 0.61
C TYR A 53 -3.34 6.10 1.50
N VAL A 54 -3.79 5.86 2.74
CA VAL A 54 -4.04 6.93 3.72
C VAL A 54 -2.74 7.64 4.12
N ALA A 55 -1.67 6.88 4.38
CA ALA A 55 -0.36 7.42 4.74
C ALA A 55 0.23 8.34 3.65
N THR A 56 0.11 7.93 2.39
CA THR A 56 0.55 8.74 1.24
C THR A 56 -0.17 10.09 1.20
N ILE A 57 -1.50 10.10 1.38
CA ILE A 57 -2.27 11.34 1.37
C ILE A 57 -1.93 12.20 2.58
N ALA A 58 -1.80 11.59 3.77
CA ALA A 58 -1.48 12.31 5.00
C ALA A 58 -0.10 12.98 4.92
N ARG A 59 0.92 12.25 4.45
CA ARG A 59 2.28 12.78 4.25
C ARG A 59 2.29 13.91 3.21
N ASP A 60 1.61 13.71 2.09
CA ASP A 60 1.53 14.71 1.02
C ASP A 60 0.93 16.03 1.53
N VAL A 61 -0.21 15.97 2.22
CA VAL A 61 -0.88 17.15 2.78
C VAL A 61 0.03 17.88 3.78
N ALA A 62 0.74 17.17 4.66
CA ALA A 62 1.68 17.77 5.58
C ALA A 62 2.82 18.49 4.85
N HIS A 63 3.50 17.80 3.94
CA HIS A 63 4.67 18.33 3.25
C HIS A 63 4.35 19.51 2.34
N HIS A 64 3.26 19.43 1.55
CA HIS A 64 2.87 20.54 0.68
C HIS A 64 2.36 21.78 1.41
N THR A 65 1.97 21.64 2.67
CA THR A 65 1.60 22.80 3.51
C THR A 65 2.76 23.31 4.37
N GLY A 66 3.95 22.70 4.31
CA GLY A 66 5.11 23.04 5.13
C GLY A 66 4.96 22.59 6.59
N GLY A 67 4.16 21.59 6.84
CA GLY A 67 3.95 20.98 8.15
C GLY A 67 4.78 19.72 8.38
N SER A 68 4.30 18.82 9.24
CA SER A 68 4.97 17.58 9.63
C SER A 68 4.04 16.39 9.56
N TYR A 69 4.56 15.25 9.15
CA TYR A 69 3.88 13.96 9.12
C TYR A 69 4.59 12.98 10.05
N PHE A 70 3.84 12.25 10.87
CA PHE A 70 4.41 11.20 11.69
C PHE A 70 3.57 9.92 11.70
N VAL A 71 4.22 8.81 12.12
CA VAL A 71 3.56 7.52 12.33
C VAL A 71 3.41 7.29 13.82
N ARG A 72 2.18 7.02 14.27
CA ARG A 72 1.86 6.66 15.65
C ARG A 72 1.28 5.26 15.70
N ILE A 73 1.98 4.35 16.37
CA ILE A 73 1.54 2.96 16.51
C ILE A 73 0.43 2.88 17.56
N GLU A 74 -0.76 2.47 17.14
CA GLU A 74 -1.93 2.31 18.01
C GLU A 74 -2.04 0.87 18.50
N ASP A 75 -1.21 0.53 19.48
CA ASP A 75 -1.03 -0.80 20.08
C ASP A 75 -1.74 -0.96 21.46
N THR A 76 -2.76 -0.16 21.72
CA THR A 76 -3.49 -0.24 23.00
C THR A 76 -4.23 -1.56 23.22
N ASP A 77 -4.45 -2.37 22.18
CA ASP A 77 -4.98 -3.74 22.28
C ASP A 77 -3.84 -4.77 22.20
N LEU A 78 -3.13 -4.95 23.31
CA LEU A 78 -1.95 -5.81 23.40
C LEU A 78 -2.21 -7.27 22.98
N ALA A 79 -3.44 -7.77 23.14
CA ALA A 79 -3.80 -9.13 22.74
C ALA A 79 -3.81 -9.33 21.21
N ARG A 80 -3.85 -8.24 20.44
CA ARG A 80 -3.88 -8.26 18.97
C ARG A 80 -2.56 -7.84 18.33
N VAL A 81 -1.58 -7.45 19.13
CA VAL A 81 -0.24 -7.05 18.63
C VAL A 81 0.49 -8.28 18.10
N VAL A 82 1.04 -8.17 16.90
CA VAL A 82 1.91 -9.17 16.27
C VAL A 82 3.36 -8.69 16.37
N GLU A 83 4.23 -9.48 16.98
CA GLU A 83 5.61 -9.11 17.33
C GLU A 83 6.46 -8.65 16.12
N SER A 84 6.24 -9.26 14.95
CA SER A 84 6.95 -8.91 13.70
C SER A 84 6.40 -7.68 12.97
N SER A 85 5.32 -7.04 13.45
CA SER A 85 4.67 -5.95 12.71
C SER A 85 5.53 -4.68 12.61
N GLY A 86 6.41 -4.42 13.58
CA GLY A 86 7.32 -3.26 13.54
C GLY A 86 8.27 -3.28 12.34
N GLU A 87 8.92 -4.42 12.08
CA GLU A 87 9.81 -4.59 10.92
C GLU A 87 9.04 -4.53 9.59
N GLN A 88 7.83 -5.11 9.56
CA GLN A 88 6.96 -5.05 8.38
C GLN A 88 6.52 -3.62 8.07
N PHE A 89 6.18 -2.83 9.11
CA PHE A 89 5.88 -1.41 8.94
C PHE A 89 7.09 -0.64 8.41
N ALA A 90 8.27 -0.83 9.01
CA ALA A 90 9.50 -0.14 8.58
C ALA A 90 9.82 -0.42 7.11
N ARG A 91 9.74 -1.69 6.69
CA ARG A 91 9.94 -2.11 5.29
C ARG A 91 8.92 -1.48 4.35
N ALA A 92 7.62 -1.54 4.71
CA ALA A 92 6.55 -0.98 3.90
C ALA A 92 6.68 0.55 3.76
N PHE A 93 6.95 1.24 4.86
CA PHE A 93 7.06 2.69 4.87
C PHE A 93 8.30 3.18 4.10
N SER A 94 9.42 2.46 4.19
CA SER A 94 10.61 2.75 3.39
C SER A 94 10.34 2.50 1.89
N TYR A 95 9.70 1.39 1.53
CA TYR A 95 9.42 1.04 0.13
C TYR A 95 8.49 2.06 -0.55
N PHE A 96 7.48 2.55 0.16
CA PHE A 96 6.51 3.52 -0.39
C PHE A 96 6.84 4.98 -0.06
N ASP A 97 8.00 5.25 0.56
CA ASP A 97 8.40 6.60 0.97
C ASP A 97 7.31 7.30 1.81
N VAL A 98 6.79 6.59 2.81
CA VAL A 98 5.81 7.11 3.79
C VAL A 98 6.31 6.95 5.22
N ALA A 99 7.63 6.98 5.40
CA ALA A 99 8.25 6.99 6.71
C ALA A 99 7.90 8.27 7.48
N SER A 100 7.93 8.16 8.82
CA SER A 100 7.72 9.29 9.73
C SER A 100 8.81 10.35 9.57
N ASP A 101 8.43 11.63 9.61
CA ASP A 101 9.39 12.74 9.73
C ASP A 101 9.95 12.84 11.15
N GLU A 102 9.31 12.18 12.13
CA GLU A 102 9.59 12.27 13.56
C GLU A 102 9.95 10.89 14.15
N SER A 103 10.67 10.91 15.26
CA SER A 103 11.14 9.74 16.01
C SER A 103 10.97 9.94 17.51
N ASP A 104 11.22 8.92 18.32
CA ASP A 104 11.20 9.02 19.79
C ASP A 104 12.19 10.03 20.38
N ALA A 105 13.11 10.57 19.58
CA ALA A 105 14.00 11.66 19.97
C ALA A 105 13.34 13.04 19.92
N ASP A 106 12.18 13.15 19.27
CA ASP A 106 11.43 14.39 19.14
C ASP A 106 10.58 14.63 20.40
N PRO A 107 10.27 15.91 20.73
CA PRO A 107 9.63 16.25 22.00
C PRO A 107 8.16 15.79 22.13
N TRP A 108 7.57 15.27 21.06
CA TRP A 108 6.16 14.81 21.03
C TRP A 108 6.00 13.30 21.24
N GLY A 109 7.11 12.54 21.30
CA GLY A 109 7.13 11.11 21.58
C GLY A 109 6.68 10.75 23.02
N PRO A 110 6.62 9.44 23.34
CA PRO A 110 6.83 8.30 22.43
C PRO A 110 5.67 8.13 21.44
N TYR A 111 5.97 7.53 20.28
CA TYR A 111 4.99 7.34 19.19
C TYR A 111 4.30 5.98 19.22
N GLU A 112 4.49 5.20 20.28
CA GLU A 112 3.73 3.98 20.56
C GLU A 112 2.76 4.23 21.72
N GLN A 113 1.48 3.98 21.51
CA GLN A 113 0.45 4.30 22.52
C GLN A 113 0.59 3.49 23.81
N SER A 114 1.06 2.23 23.74
CA SER A 114 1.30 1.41 24.93
C SER A 114 2.33 2.04 25.89
N LYS A 115 3.27 2.84 25.40
CA LYS A 115 4.28 3.56 26.20
C LYS A 115 3.73 4.83 26.86
N ARG A 116 2.48 5.22 26.57
CA ARG A 116 1.85 6.48 27.01
C ARG A 116 0.80 6.29 28.12
N ALA A 117 0.72 5.11 28.76
CA ALA A 117 -0.31 4.76 29.73
C ALA A 117 -0.51 5.84 30.82
N ARG A 118 0.58 6.34 31.41
CA ARG A 118 0.52 7.38 32.45
C ARG A 118 -0.06 8.71 31.97
N ILE A 119 0.15 9.05 30.69
CA ILE A 119 -0.42 10.24 30.07
C ILE A 119 -1.95 10.13 30.03
N TYR A 120 -2.46 8.98 29.60
CA TYR A 120 -3.90 8.74 29.54
C TYR A 120 -4.52 8.69 30.94
N GLU A 121 -3.88 8.03 31.89
CA GLU A 121 -4.35 7.97 33.27
C GLU A 121 -4.44 9.37 33.91
N SER A 122 -3.49 10.26 33.64
CA SER A 122 -3.55 11.66 34.08
C SER A 122 -4.79 12.39 33.58
N HIS A 123 -5.10 12.25 32.30
CA HIS A 123 -6.27 12.89 31.69
C HIS A 123 -7.58 12.23 32.19
N VAL A 124 -7.60 10.91 32.40
CA VAL A 124 -8.76 10.23 32.99
C VAL A 124 -8.99 10.69 34.43
N ARG A 125 -7.93 10.82 35.24
CA ARG A 125 -8.03 11.37 36.60
C ARG A 125 -8.63 12.77 36.60
N GLN A 126 -8.21 13.64 35.66
CA GLN A 126 -8.79 14.99 35.51
C GLN A 126 -10.27 14.92 35.12
N LEU A 127 -10.64 14.09 34.13
CA LEU A 127 -12.05 13.91 33.74
C LEU A 127 -12.93 13.42 34.90
N LEU A 128 -12.39 12.59 35.81
CA LEU A 128 -13.09 12.17 37.03
C LEU A 128 -13.25 13.34 38.02
N TYR A 129 -12.23 14.20 38.21
CA TYR A 129 -12.33 15.39 39.04
C TYR A 129 -13.40 16.39 38.54
N ASP A 130 -13.51 16.51 37.22
CA ASP A 130 -14.43 17.42 36.54
C ASP A 130 -15.83 16.83 36.34
N ASP A 131 -16.10 15.64 36.91
CA ASP A 131 -17.34 14.86 36.73
C ASP A 131 -17.70 14.63 35.24
N ARG A 132 -16.67 14.53 34.39
CA ARG A 132 -16.80 14.19 32.96
C ARG A 132 -16.60 12.70 32.68
N ALA A 133 -16.24 11.93 33.69
CA ALA A 133 -16.10 10.48 33.64
C ALA A 133 -16.63 9.85 34.93
N PHE A 134 -16.85 8.56 34.92
CA PHE A 134 -17.30 7.80 36.09
C PHE A 134 -16.75 6.36 36.08
N ILE A 135 -16.69 5.77 37.28
CA ILE A 135 -16.25 4.39 37.51
C ILE A 135 -17.42 3.45 37.21
N CYS A 136 -17.19 2.38 36.46
CA CYS A 136 -18.22 1.45 36.05
C CYS A 136 -17.80 0.00 36.28
N PHE A 137 -18.57 -0.71 37.12
CA PHE A 137 -18.38 -2.12 37.48
C PHE A 137 -19.32 -3.06 36.71
N ALA A 138 -20.02 -2.58 35.68
CA ALA A 138 -20.93 -3.41 34.89
C ALA A 138 -20.18 -4.59 34.26
N THR A 139 -20.69 -5.79 34.49
CA THR A 139 -20.11 -7.03 34.00
C THR A 139 -20.46 -7.24 32.50
N LYS A 140 -19.75 -8.18 31.85
CA LYS A 140 -20.05 -8.56 30.47
C LYS A 140 -21.47 -9.10 30.31
N GLU A 141 -21.93 -9.84 31.31
CA GLU A 141 -23.28 -10.46 31.38
C GLU A 141 -24.36 -9.36 31.46
N GLU A 142 -24.17 -8.37 32.35
CA GLU A 142 -25.08 -7.23 32.51
C GLU A 142 -25.16 -6.41 31.22
N LEU A 143 -24.01 -6.15 30.56
CA LEU A 143 -23.96 -5.43 29.29
C LEU A 143 -24.63 -6.22 28.16
N ALA A 144 -24.46 -7.54 28.13
CA ALA A 144 -25.13 -8.40 27.15
C ALA A 144 -26.65 -8.42 27.34
N ALA A 145 -27.12 -8.49 28.59
CA ALA A 145 -28.54 -8.41 28.93
C ALA A 145 -29.14 -7.08 28.49
N SER A 146 -28.47 -5.96 28.82
CA SER A 146 -28.89 -4.62 28.39
C SER A 146 -28.97 -4.50 26.87
N THR A 147 -28.00 -5.09 26.15
CA THR A 147 -28.00 -5.12 24.66
C THR A 147 -29.22 -5.86 24.11
N LEU A 148 -29.57 -7.00 24.69
CA LEU A 148 -30.75 -7.77 24.27
C LEU A 148 -32.06 -7.02 24.51
N GLU A 149 -32.20 -6.33 25.67
CA GLU A 149 -33.35 -5.48 25.95
C GLU A 149 -33.49 -4.33 24.92
N GLN A 150 -32.39 -3.63 24.66
CA GLN A 150 -32.36 -2.54 23.68
C GLN A 150 -32.74 -3.02 22.28
N GLN A 151 -32.24 -4.18 21.86
CA GLN A 151 -32.60 -4.79 20.57
C GLN A 151 -34.09 -5.17 20.51
N ALA A 152 -34.65 -5.72 21.60
CA ALA A 152 -36.08 -6.04 21.70
C ALA A 152 -36.97 -4.78 21.59
N GLU A 153 -36.49 -3.65 22.13
CA GLU A 153 -37.15 -2.34 22.03
C GLU A 153 -36.84 -1.62 20.70
N LYS A 154 -36.02 -2.19 19.83
CA LYS A 154 -35.60 -1.62 18.54
C LYS A 154 -34.85 -0.29 18.68
N ILE A 155 -34.08 -0.13 19.74
CA ILE A 155 -33.20 1.02 19.98
C ILE A 155 -31.73 0.61 19.87
N PRO A 156 -30.85 1.52 19.44
CA PRO A 156 -29.43 1.21 19.27
C PRO A 156 -28.80 0.75 20.57
N PRO A 157 -28.05 -0.36 20.60
CA PRO A 157 -27.33 -0.80 21.78
C PRO A 157 -26.29 0.21 22.26
N GLY A 158 -26.14 0.35 23.59
CA GLY A 158 -25.16 1.24 24.19
C GLY A 158 -25.33 1.37 25.70
N TYR A 159 -24.41 2.07 26.35
CA TYR A 159 -24.44 2.31 27.79
C TYR A 159 -24.92 3.73 28.05
N TYR A 160 -26.23 3.93 28.09
CA TYR A 160 -26.89 5.23 28.28
C TYR A 160 -28.28 5.08 28.91
N GLY A 161 -28.85 6.19 29.40
CA GLY A 161 -30.16 6.23 30.04
C GLY A 161 -30.25 5.20 31.18
N ARG A 162 -31.38 4.47 31.28
CA ARG A 162 -31.62 3.47 32.34
C ARG A 162 -30.63 2.31 32.35
N TRP A 163 -29.96 2.04 31.23
CA TRP A 163 -28.94 0.96 31.13
C TRP A 163 -27.57 1.39 31.59
N ALA A 164 -27.33 2.68 31.82
CA ALA A 164 -26.07 3.18 32.37
C ALA A 164 -26.08 3.14 33.92
N THR A 165 -26.26 1.97 34.47
CA THR A 165 -26.56 1.72 35.91
C THR A 165 -25.52 2.27 36.89
N TRP A 166 -24.25 2.43 36.45
CA TRP A 166 -23.16 2.99 37.27
C TRP A 166 -22.90 4.47 37.04
N ARG A 167 -23.62 5.09 36.09
CA ARG A 167 -23.43 6.50 35.76
C ARG A 167 -23.59 7.44 36.95
N ASP A 168 -24.63 7.20 37.73
CA ASP A 168 -25.02 8.04 38.88
C ASP A 168 -24.87 7.31 40.21
N ALA A 169 -23.95 6.32 40.25
CA ALA A 169 -23.62 5.60 41.47
C ALA A 169 -23.07 6.56 42.53
N THR A 170 -23.52 6.37 43.78
CA THR A 170 -23.01 7.12 44.92
C THR A 170 -21.59 6.70 45.26
N GLU A 171 -20.84 7.56 45.98
CA GLU A 171 -19.50 7.22 46.47
C GLU A 171 -19.50 5.94 47.28
N ASP A 172 -20.48 5.77 48.18
CA ASP A 172 -20.61 4.55 49.00
C ASP A 172 -20.78 3.27 48.15
N GLN A 173 -21.54 3.35 47.07
CA GLN A 173 -21.69 2.23 46.14
C GLN A 173 -20.39 1.90 45.42
N VAL A 174 -19.63 2.91 44.99
CA VAL A 174 -18.33 2.74 44.37
C VAL A 174 -17.32 2.15 45.36
N VAL A 175 -17.25 2.68 46.57
CA VAL A 175 -16.38 2.17 47.65
C VAL A 175 -16.70 0.71 47.98
N ALA A 176 -17.97 0.37 48.18
CA ALA A 176 -18.38 -1.01 48.44
C ALA A 176 -17.99 -1.98 47.30
N ALA A 177 -18.06 -1.54 46.07
CA ALA A 177 -17.65 -2.36 44.93
C ALA A 177 -16.10 -2.53 44.84
N LEU A 178 -15.35 -1.48 45.19
CA LEU A 178 -13.88 -1.53 45.27
C LEU A 178 -13.42 -2.45 46.41
N GLU A 179 -14.03 -2.33 47.61
CA GLU A 179 -13.76 -3.19 48.77
C GLU A 179 -14.08 -4.67 48.49
N ALA A 180 -15.10 -4.92 47.67
CA ALA A 180 -15.42 -6.26 47.17
C ALA A 180 -14.44 -6.78 46.12
N GLY A 181 -13.41 -6.02 45.76
CA GLY A 181 -12.39 -6.39 44.76
C GLY A 181 -12.92 -6.50 43.34
N LYS A 182 -14.02 -5.83 43.00
CA LYS A 182 -14.59 -5.88 41.63
C LYS A 182 -13.71 -5.11 40.66
N PRO A 183 -13.37 -5.67 39.49
CA PRO A 183 -12.70 -4.93 38.44
C PRO A 183 -13.64 -3.87 37.86
N TYR A 184 -13.05 -2.74 37.41
CA TYR A 184 -13.81 -1.62 36.87
C TYR A 184 -13.15 -1.07 35.62
N VAL A 185 -13.96 -0.40 34.79
CA VAL A 185 -13.52 0.46 33.68
C VAL A 185 -13.88 1.90 34.03
N VAL A 186 -13.25 2.85 33.33
CA VAL A 186 -13.69 4.26 33.37
C VAL A 186 -14.44 4.57 32.10
N ARG A 187 -15.63 5.17 32.25
CA ARG A 187 -16.46 5.60 31.12
C ARG A 187 -16.57 7.11 31.05
N PHE A 188 -16.62 7.60 29.82
CA PHE A 188 -16.97 9.00 29.54
C PHE A 188 -18.42 9.26 29.94
N ARG A 189 -18.69 10.40 30.58
CA ARG A 189 -20.03 10.85 30.93
C ARG A 189 -20.60 11.63 29.76
N ALA A 190 -21.21 10.93 28.80
CA ALA A 190 -21.85 11.55 27.65
C ALA A 190 -23.04 12.45 28.08
N PRO A 191 -23.44 13.45 27.30
CA PRO A 191 -24.61 14.27 27.59
C PRO A 191 -25.88 13.45 27.79
N GLU A 192 -26.76 13.88 28.72
CA GLU A 192 -28.06 13.30 28.94
C GLU A 192 -29.15 13.99 28.11
N GLY A 193 -30.26 13.28 27.94
CA GLY A 193 -31.44 13.81 27.26
C GLY A 193 -31.70 13.17 25.91
N PRO A 194 -32.61 13.75 25.12
CA PRO A 194 -32.88 13.28 23.78
C PRO A 194 -31.63 13.44 22.90
N ARG A 195 -31.41 12.47 22.02
CA ARG A 195 -30.28 12.48 21.10
C ARG A 195 -30.37 13.73 20.20
N GLY A 196 -29.39 14.62 20.33
CA GLY A 196 -29.24 15.81 19.49
C GLY A 196 -28.67 15.51 18.11
N ARG A 197 -28.36 16.57 17.37
CA ARG A 197 -27.65 16.50 16.10
C ARG A 197 -26.26 17.12 16.27
N ALA A 198 -25.24 16.38 15.84
CA ALA A 198 -23.88 16.88 15.70
C ALA A 198 -23.62 17.25 14.24
N ALA A 199 -22.90 18.33 14.02
CA ALA A 199 -22.56 18.78 12.68
C ALA A 199 -21.12 19.31 12.65
N TYR A 200 -20.39 18.95 11.59
CA TYR A 200 -19.01 19.39 11.36
C TYR A 200 -18.70 19.46 9.87
N ASP A 201 -17.63 20.14 9.53
CA ASP A 201 -17.15 20.25 8.15
C ASP A 201 -15.98 19.28 7.95
N ASP A 202 -16.16 18.33 7.02
CA ASP A 202 -15.14 17.37 6.60
C ASP A 202 -14.43 17.91 5.35
N LEU A 203 -13.11 17.87 5.32
CA LEU A 203 -12.32 18.45 4.25
C LEU A 203 -12.48 17.75 2.88
N ILE A 204 -13.03 16.52 2.87
CA ILE A 204 -13.33 15.76 1.63
C ILE A 204 -14.83 15.76 1.34
N ARG A 205 -15.66 15.57 2.38
CA ARG A 205 -17.09 15.30 2.24
C ARG A 205 -17.97 16.52 2.45
N GLY A 206 -17.36 17.65 2.83
CA GLY A 206 -18.10 18.88 3.16
C GLY A 206 -18.90 18.73 4.46
N ARG A 207 -20.04 19.40 4.56
CA ARG A 207 -20.87 19.41 5.77
C ARG A 207 -21.47 18.04 6.04
N ILE A 208 -21.15 17.46 7.20
CA ILE A 208 -21.73 16.21 7.71
C ILE A 208 -22.63 16.52 8.90
N GLU A 209 -23.85 15.99 8.87
CA GLU A 209 -24.81 16.06 9.98
C GLU A 209 -25.24 14.64 10.34
N GLN A 210 -25.10 14.30 11.62
CA GLN A 210 -25.44 12.97 12.13
C GLN A 210 -26.00 13.08 13.55
N ASP A 211 -26.48 11.95 14.08
CA ASP A 211 -26.91 11.91 15.47
C ASP A 211 -25.74 12.13 16.41
N ASP A 212 -25.97 12.93 17.45
CA ASP A 212 -24.97 13.17 18.47
C ASP A 212 -24.78 11.94 19.36
N ASN A 213 -23.63 11.87 20.05
CA ASN A 213 -23.34 10.76 20.94
C ASN A 213 -24.05 10.91 22.30
N ILE A 214 -24.74 9.86 22.71
CA ILE A 214 -25.32 9.71 24.05
C ILE A 214 -24.72 8.51 24.82
N ASN A 215 -23.85 7.74 24.16
CA ASN A 215 -23.27 6.54 24.72
C ASN A 215 -22.09 6.87 25.64
N CYS A 216 -22.14 6.40 26.86
CA CYS A 216 -21.04 6.50 27.82
C CYS A 216 -19.96 5.46 27.47
N VAL A 217 -19.14 5.77 26.47
CA VAL A 217 -18.09 4.87 25.98
C VAL A 217 -17.03 4.64 27.06
N VAL A 218 -16.41 3.45 27.03
CA VAL A 218 -15.23 3.18 27.87
C VAL A 218 -14.08 4.04 27.34
N ILE A 219 -13.41 4.77 28.23
CA ILE A 219 -12.23 5.58 27.94
C ILE A 219 -10.96 4.99 28.50
N LEU A 220 -11.01 4.29 29.64
CA LEU A 220 -9.89 3.55 30.22
C LEU A 220 -10.32 2.10 30.48
N LYS A 221 -9.51 1.16 30.04
CA LYS A 221 -9.75 -0.28 30.15
C LYS A 221 -9.73 -0.77 31.59
N THR A 222 -10.02 -2.04 31.77
CA THR A 222 -10.23 -2.66 33.09
C THR A 222 -9.03 -2.54 34.04
N SER A 223 -9.34 -2.38 35.33
CA SER A 223 -8.36 -2.15 36.39
C SER A 223 -7.51 -3.39 36.73
N ASP A 224 -7.94 -4.59 36.33
CA ASP A 224 -7.25 -5.86 36.60
C ASP A 224 -6.24 -6.27 35.51
N GLN A 225 -5.99 -5.42 34.49
CA GLN A 225 -5.05 -5.67 33.39
C GLN A 225 -4.06 -4.50 33.24
N PRO A 226 -3.03 -4.40 34.05
CA PRO A 226 -1.99 -3.39 33.92
C PRO A 226 -1.03 -3.70 32.74
N PRO A 227 -0.49 -2.65 32.05
CA PRO A 227 -0.81 -1.25 32.24
C PRO A 227 -2.23 -0.94 31.76
N ARG A 228 -2.92 -0.03 32.44
CA ARG A 228 -4.27 0.39 32.03
C ARG A 228 -4.20 1.29 30.81
N LEU A 229 -4.54 0.73 29.67
CA LEU A 229 -4.52 1.44 28.39
C LEU A 229 -5.90 2.01 28.06
N PRO A 230 -5.95 3.13 27.33
CA PRO A 230 -7.21 3.72 26.90
C PRO A 230 -7.88 2.91 25.78
N THR A 231 -9.13 3.23 25.51
CA THR A 231 -9.73 2.92 24.22
C THR A 231 -9.31 3.96 23.17
N TYR A 232 -9.52 3.65 21.89
CA TYR A 232 -9.21 4.54 20.79
C TYR A 232 -9.77 5.96 20.96
N HIS A 233 -10.99 6.09 21.47
CA HIS A 233 -11.65 7.41 21.61
C HIS A 233 -10.86 8.39 22.47
N LEU A 234 -10.38 7.95 23.63
CA LEU A 234 -9.57 8.82 24.51
C LEU A 234 -8.16 8.98 23.96
N ALA A 235 -7.54 7.88 23.49
CA ALA A 235 -6.18 7.92 22.96
C ALA A 235 -6.07 8.92 21.79
N HIS A 236 -7.04 8.89 20.88
CA HIS A 236 -7.14 9.85 19.77
C HIS A 236 -7.17 11.30 20.26
N ALA A 237 -8.07 11.65 21.21
CA ALA A 237 -8.22 13.01 21.66
C ALA A 237 -6.97 13.53 22.39
N VAL A 238 -6.39 12.72 23.29
CA VAL A 238 -5.21 13.11 24.08
C VAL A 238 -3.96 13.21 23.21
N ASP A 239 -3.73 12.21 22.36
CA ASP A 239 -2.51 12.18 21.56
C ASP A 239 -2.52 13.22 20.45
N ASP A 240 -3.61 13.36 19.74
CA ASP A 240 -3.67 14.35 18.65
C ASP A 240 -3.53 15.78 19.20
N HIS A 241 -4.02 16.05 20.42
CA HIS A 241 -3.77 17.33 21.09
C HIS A 241 -2.30 17.51 21.49
N LEU A 242 -1.75 16.58 22.29
CA LEU A 242 -0.37 16.69 22.83
C LEU A 242 0.70 16.63 21.73
N MET A 243 0.45 15.87 20.66
CA MET A 243 1.34 15.80 19.51
C MET A 243 1.12 16.93 18.50
N GLY A 244 0.18 17.84 18.77
CA GLY A 244 -0.07 19.04 17.94
C GLY A 244 -0.62 18.72 16.56
N VAL A 245 -1.40 17.65 16.41
CA VAL A 245 -2.09 17.31 15.15
C VAL A 245 -3.13 18.36 14.83
N THR A 246 -3.11 18.86 13.60
CA THR A 246 -4.09 19.82 13.11
C THR A 246 -5.17 19.18 12.25
N THR A 247 -4.79 18.13 11.50
CA THR A 247 -5.67 17.52 10.51
C THR A 247 -5.57 15.99 10.58
N VAL A 248 -6.71 15.35 10.81
CA VAL A 248 -6.85 13.90 10.93
C VAL A 248 -7.38 13.34 9.63
N ILE A 249 -6.51 12.62 8.91
CA ILE A 249 -6.85 11.91 7.68
C ILE A 249 -6.99 10.42 8.01
N ARG A 250 -8.19 9.84 7.76
CA ARG A 250 -8.50 8.45 8.12
C ARG A 250 -9.64 7.86 7.28
N GLY A 251 -9.91 6.56 7.41
CA GLY A 251 -11.01 5.90 6.72
C GLY A 251 -12.39 6.40 7.15
N ASP A 252 -13.36 6.35 6.24
CA ASP A 252 -14.73 6.85 6.46
C ASP A 252 -15.54 6.00 7.46
N GLU A 253 -15.08 4.82 7.81
CA GLU A 253 -15.63 4.00 8.90
C GLU A 253 -15.62 4.71 10.26
N TRP A 254 -14.83 5.77 10.43
CA TRP A 254 -14.73 6.56 11.65
C TRP A 254 -15.66 7.76 11.72
N ILE A 255 -16.40 8.06 10.65
CA ILE A 255 -17.40 9.14 10.64
C ILE A 255 -18.39 9.05 11.81
N PRO A 256 -18.95 7.85 12.12
CA PRO A 256 -19.89 7.72 13.25
C PRO A 256 -19.28 8.02 14.63
N SER A 257 -17.95 8.04 14.74
CA SER A 257 -17.25 8.31 16.01
C SER A 257 -16.91 9.78 16.21
N VAL A 258 -17.07 10.65 15.22
CA VAL A 258 -16.73 12.08 15.34
C VAL A 258 -17.50 12.78 16.48
N PRO A 259 -18.81 12.55 16.69
CA PRO A 259 -19.51 13.19 17.81
C PRO A 259 -18.90 12.87 19.17
N VAL A 260 -18.56 11.62 19.45
CA VAL A 260 -17.91 11.28 20.73
C VAL A 260 -16.50 11.86 20.85
N HIS A 261 -15.77 12.01 19.73
CA HIS A 261 -14.46 12.65 19.75
C HIS A 261 -14.59 14.13 20.05
N HIS A 262 -15.52 14.86 19.42
CA HIS A 262 -15.78 16.27 19.73
C HIS A 262 -16.16 16.45 21.21
N GLN A 263 -17.05 15.63 21.74
CA GLN A 263 -17.41 15.66 23.16
C GLN A 263 -16.21 15.41 24.08
N LEU A 264 -15.27 14.56 23.71
CA LEU A 264 -14.03 14.32 24.45
C LEU A 264 -13.08 15.51 24.36
N PHE A 265 -12.90 16.11 23.18
CA PHE A 265 -12.11 17.35 23.03
C PHE A 265 -12.67 18.46 23.91
N ASP A 266 -14.00 18.67 23.89
CA ASP A 266 -14.68 19.68 24.73
C ASP A 266 -14.50 19.38 26.22
N ALA A 267 -14.65 18.11 26.64
CA ALA A 267 -14.52 17.72 28.05
C ALA A 267 -13.08 17.86 28.58
N LEU A 268 -12.08 17.72 27.70
CA LEU A 268 -10.66 17.89 28.00
C LEU A 268 -10.20 19.36 27.84
N GLY A 269 -11.06 20.25 27.30
CA GLY A 269 -10.70 21.64 27.02
C GLY A 269 -9.74 21.80 25.84
N PHE A 270 -9.73 20.86 24.91
CA PHE A 270 -8.85 20.85 23.75
C PHE A 270 -9.53 21.48 22.52
N PRO A 271 -8.79 22.15 21.63
CA PRO A 271 -9.33 22.59 20.36
C PRO A 271 -9.64 21.37 19.46
N HIS A 272 -10.71 21.46 18.68
CA HIS A 272 -11.04 20.43 17.71
C HIS A 272 -10.00 20.40 16.58
N VAL A 273 -9.71 19.20 16.09
CA VAL A 273 -8.92 18.99 14.87
C VAL A 273 -9.81 19.02 13.64
N GLU A 274 -9.24 19.30 12.48
CA GLU A 274 -9.92 19.11 11.21
C GLU A 274 -9.96 17.62 10.83
N TYR A 275 -11.04 17.18 10.19
CA TYR A 275 -11.19 15.82 9.71
C TYR A 275 -11.25 15.74 8.18
N ALA A 276 -10.63 14.70 7.64
CA ALA A 276 -10.74 14.30 6.25
C ALA A 276 -10.97 12.78 6.18
N HIS A 277 -12.19 12.36 5.88
CA HIS A 277 -12.56 10.96 5.83
C HIS A 277 -12.50 10.41 4.41
N ILE A 278 -11.51 9.54 4.17
CA ILE A 278 -11.21 8.92 2.88
C ILE A 278 -12.04 7.66 2.69
N ALA A 279 -12.62 7.51 1.50
CA ALA A 279 -13.30 6.29 1.13
C ALA A 279 -12.33 5.10 0.97
N PRO A 280 -12.71 3.88 1.36
CA PRO A 280 -11.86 2.70 1.28
C PRO A 280 -11.61 2.28 -0.17
N LEU A 281 -10.48 1.60 -0.41
CA LEU A 281 -10.22 0.92 -1.67
C LEU A 281 -11.22 -0.22 -1.87
N MET A 282 -11.83 -0.28 -3.05
CA MET A 282 -12.89 -1.20 -3.41
C MET A 282 -12.45 -2.17 -4.50
N LYS A 283 -13.11 -3.33 -4.57
CA LYS A 283 -12.96 -4.32 -5.63
C LYS A 283 -14.33 -4.75 -6.15
N THR A 284 -14.41 -5.08 -7.43
CA THR A 284 -15.62 -5.65 -8.02
C THR A 284 -15.60 -7.18 -7.86
N GLU A 285 -16.67 -7.75 -7.31
CA GLU A 285 -16.88 -9.19 -7.18
C GLU A 285 -18.32 -9.53 -7.54
N GLY A 286 -18.53 -10.40 -8.56
CA GLY A 286 -19.88 -10.80 -8.98
C GLY A 286 -20.80 -9.64 -9.41
N GLY A 287 -20.24 -8.55 -9.95
CA GLY A 287 -20.99 -7.35 -10.37
C GLY A 287 -21.28 -6.34 -9.26
N SER A 288 -20.97 -6.65 -8.00
CA SER A 288 -21.09 -5.72 -6.86
C SER A 288 -19.74 -5.22 -6.38
N LYS A 289 -19.73 -4.03 -5.75
CA LYS A 289 -18.53 -3.44 -5.17
C LYS A 289 -18.42 -3.84 -3.70
N ARG A 290 -17.23 -4.27 -3.26
CA ARG A 290 -16.90 -4.52 -1.85
C ARG A 290 -15.58 -3.89 -1.47
N LYS A 291 -15.37 -3.65 -0.18
CA LYS A 291 -14.07 -3.22 0.36
C LYS A 291 -13.01 -4.28 0.08
N LEU A 292 -11.81 -3.84 -0.31
CA LEU A 292 -10.63 -4.69 -0.46
C LEU A 292 -10.31 -5.36 0.88
N SER A 293 -10.04 -6.66 0.87
CA SER A 293 -10.00 -7.48 2.09
C SER A 293 -8.72 -8.30 2.21
N LYS A 294 -8.02 -8.16 3.36
CA LYS A 294 -6.82 -8.96 3.69
C LYS A 294 -6.99 -10.48 3.52
N ARG A 295 -8.22 -11.01 3.71
CA ARG A 295 -8.47 -12.46 3.70
C ARG A 295 -8.76 -13.01 2.30
N LYS A 296 -9.19 -12.17 1.37
CA LYS A 296 -9.67 -12.59 0.05
C LYS A 296 -8.77 -12.12 -1.10
N ASP A 297 -8.06 -11.01 -0.90
CA ASP A 297 -7.36 -10.29 -1.95
C ASP A 297 -5.86 -10.21 -1.64
N PRO A 298 -4.99 -10.93 -2.39
CA PRO A 298 -3.55 -10.85 -2.20
C PRO A 298 -3.03 -9.40 -2.29
N GLU A 299 -3.56 -8.62 -3.23
CA GLU A 299 -3.23 -7.21 -3.44
C GLU A 299 -3.69 -6.28 -2.31
N ALA A 300 -4.34 -6.81 -1.28
CA ALA A 300 -4.58 -6.06 -0.05
C ALA A 300 -3.33 -5.98 0.84
N SER A 301 -2.35 -6.88 0.66
CA SER A 301 -1.07 -6.85 1.37
C SER A 301 -0.06 -5.98 0.65
N VAL A 302 0.70 -5.19 1.40
CA VAL A 302 1.87 -4.46 0.89
C VAL A 302 2.95 -5.42 0.39
N ASP A 303 3.14 -6.54 1.07
CA ASP A 303 4.13 -7.56 0.68
C ASP A 303 3.89 -8.10 -0.74
N PHE A 304 2.62 -8.19 -1.17
CA PHE A 304 2.29 -8.56 -2.54
C PHE A 304 3.00 -7.68 -3.59
N PHE A 305 3.03 -6.37 -3.38
CA PHE A 305 3.67 -5.44 -4.33
C PHE A 305 5.20 -5.53 -4.27
N ILE A 306 5.75 -5.68 -3.07
CA ILE A 306 7.20 -5.79 -2.85
C ILE A 306 7.73 -7.09 -3.43
N GLU A 307 7.09 -8.22 -3.13
CA GLU A 307 7.48 -9.56 -3.61
C GLU A 307 7.29 -9.72 -5.12
N ALA A 308 6.19 -9.20 -5.66
CA ALA A 308 5.99 -9.14 -7.10
C ALA A 308 6.98 -8.21 -7.81
N GLY A 309 7.61 -7.29 -7.07
CA GLY A 309 8.60 -6.35 -7.60
C GLY A 309 8.00 -5.25 -8.46
N TYR A 310 6.87 -4.69 -8.05
CA TYR A 310 6.37 -3.45 -8.65
C TYR A 310 7.28 -2.28 -8.26
N PRO A 311 7.70 -1.39 -9.15
CA PRO A 311 8.37 -0.16 -8.77
C PRO A 311 7.51 0.66 -7.78
N ALA A 312 8.11 1.14 -6.69
CA ALA A 312 7.39 1.92 -5.69
C ALA A 312 6.68 3.15 -6.31
N ASP A 313 7.32 3.82 -7.26
CA ASP A 313 6.75 4.99 -7.94
C ASP A 313 5.52 4.66 -8.78
N ALA A 314 5.47 3.47 -9.38
CA ALA A 314 4.27 3.01 -10.10
C ALA A 314 3.08 2.85 -9.15
N VAL A 315 3.30 2.23 -7.98
CA VAL A 315 2.24 2.06 -6.98
C VAL A 315 1.85 3.40 -6.35
N LYS A 316 2.82 4.26 -6.02
CA LYS A 316 2.54 5.63 -5.51
C LYS A 316 1.72 6.44 -6.50
N TYR A 317 2.13 6.50 -7.76
CA TYR A 317 1.36 7.18 -8.82
C TYR A 317 -0.07 6.64 -8.91
N TYR A 318 -0.20 5.31 -8.92
CA TYR A 318 -1.50 4.66 -8.98
C TYR A 318 -2.39 5.03 -7.78
N LEU A 319 -1.88 4.95 -6.55
CA LEU A 319 -2.63 5.31 -5.34
C LEU A 319 -3.02 6.79 -5.31
N ARG A 320 -2.11 7.70 -5.70
CA ARG A 320 -2.40 9.14 -5.80
C ARG A 320 -3.49 9.43 -6.83
N GLY A 321 -3.47 8.73 -7.96
CA GLY A 321 -4.51 8.81 -8.99
C GLY A 321 -5.87 8.22 -8.55
N LEU A 322 -5.88 7.25 -7.63
CA LEU A 322 -7.12 6.76 -7.00
C LEU A 322 -7.71 7.78 -6.01
N ALA A 323 -6.87 8.57 -5.34
CA ALA A 323 -7.30 9.63 -4.44
C ALA A 323 -7.91 10.83 -5.19
N ASN A 324 -7.25 11.24 -6.27
CA ASN A 324 -7.64 12.39 -7.09
C ASN A 324 -7.44 12.08 -8.58
N SER A 325 -8.54 12.01 -9.33
CA SER A 325 -8.51 11.67 -10.77
C SER A 325 -7.73 12.67 -11.61
N ARG A 326 -7.61 13.94 -11.20
CA ARG A 326 -6.78 14.94 -11.87
C ARG A 326 -5.29 14.55 -11.87
N ILE A 327 -4.82 13.98 -10.75
CA ILE A 327 -3.44 13.49 -10.63
C ILE A 327 -3.20 12.33 -11.60
N ALA A 328 -4.21 11.47 -11.82
CA ALA A 328 -4.10 10.35 -12.76
C ALA A 328 -3.99 10.78 -14.24
N GLU A 329 -4.22 12.04 -14.55
CA GLU A 329 -4.09 12.62 -15.91
C GLU A 329 -2.72 13.30 -16.14
N LEU A 330 -1.93 13.47 -15.08
CA LEU A 330 -0.61 14.09 -15.18
C LEU A 330 0.44 13.07 -15.63
N PRO A 331 1.53 13.52 -16.27
CA PRO A 331 2.74 12.71 -16.43
C PRO A 331 3.23 12.17 -15.08
N ILE A 332 3.78 10.95 -15.06
CA ILE A 332 4.15 10.26 -13.83
C ILE A 332 5.04 11.12 -12.91
N ALA A 333 6.11 11.72 -13.47
CA ALA A 333 7.03 12.56 -12.70
C ALA A 333 6.34 13.79 -12.07
N GLU A 334 5.40 14.40 -12.78
CA GLU A 334 4.62 15.53 -12.24
C GLU A 334 3.60 15.05 -11.19
N ALA A 335 2.93 13.94 -11.45
CA ALA A 335 1.93 13.36 -10.57
C ALA A 335 2.51 12.94 -9.21
N LEU A 336 3.75 12.47 -9.17
CA LEU A 336 4.43 12.05 -7.93
C LEU A 336 4.71 13.22 -6.98
N VAL A 337 4.78 14.45 -7.49
CA VAL A 337 5.06 15.66 -6.70
C VAL A 337 3.90 16.66 -6.65
N ALA A 338 2.83 16.45 -7.43
CA ALA A 338 1.67 17.32 -7.45
C ALA A 338 0.94 17.28 -6.10
N PRO A 339 0.48 18.41 -5.53
CA PRO A 339 -0.23 18.42 -4.25
C PRO A 339 -1.57 17.69 -4.34
N ILE A 340 -1.90 16.89 -3.34
CA ILE A 340 -3.22 16.29 -3.16
C ILE A 340 -4.10 17.29 -2.41
N HIS A 341 -5.06 17.90 -3.10
CA HIS A 341 -6.06 18.77 -2.48
C HIS A 341 -7.22 17.92 -1.94
N LEU A 342 -7.42 17.90 -0.63
CA LEU A 342 -8.43 17.07 0.03
C LEU A 342 -9.85 17.30 -0.51
N ALA A 343 -10.20 18.53 -0.83
CA ALA A 343 -11.51 18.88 -1.41
C ALA A 343 -11.75 18.28 -2.82
N GLU A 344 -10.70 17.82 -3.49
CA GLU A 344 -10.78 17.17 -4.81
C GLU A 344 -10.73 15.64 -4.73
N CYS A 345 -10.56 15.09 -3.52
CA CYS A 345 -10.56 13.64 -3.32
C CYS A 345 -11.96 13.04 -3.52
N GLY A 346 -12.01 11.86 -4.12
CA GLY A 346 -13.27 11.16 -4.36
C GLY A 346 -13.98 10.74 -3.08
N VAL A 347 -15.29 11.07 -2.97
CA VAL A 347 -16.13 10.63 -1.84
C VAL A 347 -16.58 9.16 -1.96
N ALA A 348 -16.53 8.60 -3.15
CA ALA A 348 -16.82 7.19 -3.42
C ALA A 348 -15.54 6.35 -3.39
N GLY A 349 -15.63 5.12 -2.86
CA GLY A 349 -14.49 4.22 -2.84
C GLY A 349 -13.97 3.89 -4.25
N PRO A 350 -12.70 4.20 -4.57
CA PRO A 350 -12.12 3.91 -5.87
C PRO A 350 -11.94 2.40 -6.07
N LEU A 351 -12.12 1.94 -7.32
CA LEU A 351 -11.92 0.54 -7.68
C LEU A 351 -10.44 0.26 -7.95
N VAL A 352 -9.92 -0.76 -7.29
CA VAL A 352 -8.59 -1.30 -7.56
C VAL A 352 -8.63 -2.11 -8.86
N ASP A 353 -7.81 -1.69 -9.83
CA ASP A 353 -7.61 -2.32 -11.13
C ASP A 353 -6.13 -2.67 -11.31
N MET A 354 -5.81 -3.95 -11.17
CA MET A 354 -4.43 -4.45 -11.27
C MET A 354 -3.89 -4.40 -12.70
N ALA A 355 -4.77 -4.49 -13.73
CA ALA A 355 -4.33 -4.34 -15.11
C ALA A 355 -3.89 -2.90 -15.42
N LYS A 356 -4.59 -1.91 -14.84
CA LYS A 356 -4.19 -0.50 -14.92
C LYS A 356 -2.84 -0.27 -14.22
N LEU A 357 -2.65 -0.84 -13.02
CA LEU A 357 -1.36 -0.74 -12.32
C LEU A 357 -0.22 -1.38 -13.12
N GLU A 358 -0.45 -2.56 -13.71
CA GLU A 358 0.54 -3.24 -14.55
C GLU A 358 0.97 -2.37 -15.74
N ASN A 359 0.02 -1.69 -16.40
CA ASN A 359 0.33 -0.77 -17.50
C ASN A 359 1.12 0.46 -17.02
N ILE A 360 0.72 1.07 -15.89
CA ILE A 360 1.48 2.16 -15.28
C ILE A 360 2.91 1.70 -14.95
N SER A 361 3.05 0.50 -14.41
CA SER A 361 4.36 -0.05 -14.04
C SER A 361 5.26 -0.26 -15.27
N ARG A 362 4.69 -0.71 -16.40
CA ARG A 362 5.43 -0.81 -17.68
C ARG A 362 5.88 0.55 -18.18
N ASP A 363 5.07 1.58 -18.01
CA ASP A 363 5.46 2.95 -18.37
C ASP A 363 6.62 3.42 -17.48
N VAL A 364 6.51 3.27 -16.15
CA VAL A 364 7.58 3.62 -15.20
C VAL A 364 8.88 2.87 -15.52
N ILE A 365 8.83 1.56 -15.75
CA ILE A 365 10.02 0.76 -16.06
C ILE A 365 10.56 1.12 -17.46
N GLY A 366 9.67 1.46 -18.40
CA GLY A 366 10.05 1.90 -19.75
C GLY A 366 10.90 3.18 -19.74
N ASP A 367 10.63 4.08 -18.81
CA ASP A 367 11.37 5.35 -18.67
C ASP A 367 12.72 5.19 -17.95
N LEU A 368 13.01 4.02 -17.34
CA LEU A 368 14.29 3.73 -16.69
C LEU A 368 15.37 3.38 -17.74
N THR A 369 16.58 3.84 -17.51
CA THR A 369 17.77 3.45 -18.27
C THR A 369 18.13 1.98 -18.07
N THR A 370 18.92 1.41 -18.98
CA THR A 370 19.46 0.05 -18.86
C THR A 370 20.14 -0.18 -17.51
N ALA A 371 20.90 0.80 -17.02
CA ALA A 371 21.63 0.69 -15.75
C ALA A 371 20.67 0.66 -14.55
N GLU A 372 19.66 1.52 -14.55
CA GLU A 372 18.64 1.57 -13.48
C GLU A 372 17.80 0.30 -13.42
N VAL A 373 17.40 -0.26 -14.58
CA VAL A 373 16.67 -1.54 -14.60
C VAL A 373 17.55 -2.68 -14.09
N LEU A 374 18.82 -2.75 -14.50
CA LEU A 374 19.74 -3.79 -14.02
C LEU A 374 19.92 -3.73 -12.51
N ASP A 375 20.13 -2.53 -11.96
CA ASP A 375 20.28 -2.33 -10.51
C ASP A 375 19.01 -2.71 -9.74
N ALA A 376 17.84 -2.27 -10.24
CA ALA A 376 16.55 -2.59 -9.63
C ALA A 376 16.25 -4.11 -9.65
N VAL A 377 16.49 -4.78 -10.77
CA VAL A 377 16.31 -6.24 -10.87
C VAL A 377 17.27 -6.97 -9.95
N ARG A 378 18.53 -6.57 -9.86
CA ARG A 378 19.53 -7.16 -8.95
C ARG A 378 19.12 -6.99 -7.48
N THR A 379 18.67 -5.79 -7.12
CA THR A 379 18.19 -5.46 -5.77
C THR A 379 16.99 -6.35 -5.40
N TRP A 380 16.02 -6.49 -6.29
CA TRP A 380 14.87 -7.35 -6.08
C TRP A 380 15.28 -8.82 -6.01
N ALA A 381 16.14 -9.28 -6.94
CA ALA A 381 16.58 -10.67 -7.03
C ALA A 381 17.39 -11.10 -5.80
N ALA A 382 18.14 -10.20 -5.18
CA ALA A 382 18.89 -10.50 -3.95
C ALA A 382 17.98 -10.99 -2.80
N ALA A 383 16.75 -10.50 -2.75
CA ALA A 383 15.77 -10.88 -1.72
C ALA A 383 14.83 -12.01 -2.17
N HIS A 384 14.53 -12.11 -3.48
CA HIS A 384 13.40 -12.91 -3.97
C HIS A 384 13.78 -13.98 -5.01
N ASP A 385 14.94 -13.84 -5.68
CA ASP A 385 15.41 -14.78 -6.71
C ASP A 385 16.95 -14.85 -6.75
N PRO A 386 17.60 -15.47 -5.75
CA PRO A 386 19.08 -15.55 -5.69
C PRO A 386 19.72 -16.25 -6.88
N GLU A 387 19.01 -17.17 -7.54
CA GLU A 387 19.50 -17.85 -8.75
C GLU A 387 19.60 -16.87 -9.92
N LEU A 388 18.58 -16.03 -10.12
CA LEU A 388 18.62 -14.97 -11.12
C LEU A 388 19.76 -13.99 -10.83
N LEU A 389 19.94 -13.58 -9.56
CA LEU A 389 21.06 -12.72 -9.19
C LEU A 389 22.40 -13.34 -9.56
N ALA A 390 22.62 -14.62 -9.24
CA ALA A 390 23.86 -15.31 -9.57
C ALA A 390 24.12 -15.35 -11.09
N VAL A 391 23.07 -15.51 -11.91
CA VAL A 391 23.17 -15.48 -13.37
C VAL A 391 23.54 -14.10 -13.87
N LEU A 392 22.89 -13.03 -13.37
CA LEU A 392 23.19 -11.64 -13.75
C LEU A 392 24.62 -11.24 -13.36
N ASP A 393 25.10 -11.73 -12.21
CA ASP A 393 26.45 -11.45 -11.69
C ASP A 393 27.55 -12.26 -12.39
N SER A 394 27.21 -13.42 -12.99
CA SER A 394 28.16 -14.27 -13.71
C SER A 394 28.63 -13.65 -15.03
N ASP A 395 27.79 -12.87 -15.70
CA ASP A 395 28.11 -12.11 -16.92
C ASP A 395 27.39 -10.75 -16.93
N PRO A 396 27.95 -9.75 -16.22
CA PRO A 396 27.34 -8.41 -16.15
C PRO A 396 27.24 -7.70 -17.51
N ASP A 397 28.14 -8.02 -18.43
CA ASP A 397 28.14 -7.41 -19.77
C ASP A 397 27.01 -7.99 -20.62
N LEU A 398 26.76 -9.30 -20.56
CA LEU A 398 25.58 -9.90 -21.17
C LEU A 398 24.30 -9.36 -20.57
N ALA A 399 24.23 -9.26 -19.23
CA ALA A 399 23.08 -8.70 -18.55
C ALA A 399 22.76 -7.27 -19.03
N ARG A 400 23.78 -6.43 -19.17
CA ARG A 400 23.63 -5.06 -19.70
C ARG A 400 23.17 -5.07 -21.16
N ARG A 401 23.79 -5.87 -22.03
CA ARG A 401 23.35 -5.98 -23.44
C ARG A 401 21.92 -6.47 -23.57
N ALA A 402 21.55 -7.50 -22.81
CA ALA A 402 20.21 -8.09 -22.84
C ALA A 402 19.11 -7.08 -22.42
N ILE A 403 19.32 -6.36 -21.32
CA ILE A 403 18.39 -5.33 -20.81
C ILE A 403 18.36 -4.13 -21.75
N GLY A 404 19.49 -3.80 -22.40
CA GLY A 404 19.64 -2.67 -23.31
C GLY A 404 18.92 -2.82 -24.65
N VAL A 405 18.47 -4.04 -25.01
CA VAL A 405 17.73 -4.27 -26.26
C VAL A 405 16.46 -3.43 -26.28
N GLU A 406 16.37 -2.53 -27.28
CA GLU A 406 15.27 -1.57 -27.47
C GLU A 406 14.94 -0.76 -26.20
N ARG A 407 15.97 -0.44 -25.35
CA ARG A 407 15.79 0.40 -24.15
C ARG A 407 16.36 1.78 -24.43
N ASP A 408 17.15 2.40 -23.92
CA ASP A 408 17.78 3.73 -24.07
C ASP A 408 17.54 4.41 -25.44
N VAL A 409 16.30 4.32 -25.94
CA VAL A 409 15.82 4.84 -27.24
C VAL A 409 14.57 5.72 -27.01
N PRO A 410 14.18 6.59 -27.98
CA PRO A 410 13.02 7.48 -27.81
C PRO A 410 11.70 6.78 -27.52
N GLU A 411 11.51 5.57 -28.02
CA GLU A 411 10.33 4.72 -27.79
C GLU A 411 10.78 3.37 -27.21
N PRO A 412 11.04 3.32 -25.89
CA PRO A 412 11.56 2.11 -25.24
C PRO A 412 10.53 0.99 -25.16
N ARG A 413 11.02 -0.24 -25.07
CA ARG A 413 10.18 -1.42 -24.79
C ARG A 413 9.46 -1.29 -23.45
N LYS A 414 8.17 -1.65 -23.43
CA LYS A 414 7.27 -1.61 -22.26
C LYS A 414 6.67 -2.98 -21.96
N ASP A 415 7.45 -4.04 -22.05
CA ASP A 415 7.00 -5.41 -21.79
C ASP A 415 7.23 -5.87 -20.34
N LEU A 416 8.21 -5.30 -19.65
CA LEU A 416 8.48 -5.59 -18.26
C LEU A 416 7.58 -4.73 -17.35
N GLY A 417 6.65 -5.38 -16.64
CA GLY A 417 5.72 -4.68 -15.73
C GLY A 417 6.10 -4.81 -14.25
N ARG A 418 6.97 -5.78 -13.91
CA ARG A 418 7.45 -6.01 -12.55
C ARG A 418 8.67 -6.94 -12.56
N TRP A 419 9.50 -6.85 -11.55
CA TRP A 419 10.78 -7.56 -11.54
C TRP A 419 10.61 -9.08 -11.52
N SER A 420 9.55 -9.62 -10.91
CA SER A 420 9.27 -11.07 -10.89
C SER A 420 9.00 -11.67 -12.27
N THR A 421 8.62 -10.86 -13.26
CA THR A 421 8.42 -11.33 -14.65
C THR A 421 9.68 -11.24 -15.51
N PHE A 422 10.82 -10.84 -14.92
CA PHE A 422 12.08 -10.69 -15.65
C PHE A 422 12.49 -11.99 -16.36
N ARG A 423 12.39 -13.14 -15.68
CA ARG A 423 12.73 -14.44 -16.29
C ARG A 423 11.85 -14.74 -17.52
N GLU A 424 10.56 -14.45 -17.46
CA GLU A 424 9.65 -14.73 -18.57
C GLU A 424 10.03 -13.96 -19.83
N ILE A 425 10.61 -12.77 -19.67
CA ILE A 425 10.89 -11.83 -20.76
C ILE A 425 12.34 -11.92 -21.22
N TYR A 426 13.29 -12.13 -20.30
CA TYR A 426 14.73 -12.02 -20.57
C TYR A 426 15.50 -13.33 -20.43
N ALA A 427 14.90 -14.44 -19.93
CA ALA A 427 15.63 -15.69 -19.72
C ALA A 427 16.34 -16.21 -20.96
N PHE A 428 15.77 -15.98 -22.14
CA PHE A 428 16.36 -16.46 -23.39
C PHE A 428 17.72 -15.83 -23.72
N PHE A 429 18.10 -14.70 -23.13
CA PHE A 429 19.44 -14.14 -23.28
C PHE A 429 20.50 -14.93 -22.48
N PHE A 430 20.10 -15.63 -21.42
CA PHE A 430 21.02 -16.26 -20.50
C PHE A 430 21.04 -17.79 -20.67
N PRO A 431 22.15 -18.37 -21.17
CA PRO A 431 22.24 -19.82 -21.38
C PRO A 431 21.93 -20.67 -20.13
N ALA A 432 22.21 -20.14 -18.94
CA ALA A 432 21.89 -20.80 -17.67
C ALA A 432 20.38 -20.87 -17.35
N LEU A 433 19.58 -19.97 -17.93
CA LEU A 433 18.13 -19.88 -17.70
C LEU A 433 17.29 -20.36 -18.89
N PHE A 434 17.92 -20.70 -20.02
CA PHE A 434 17.22 -20.95 -21.28
C PHE A 434 17.70 -22.24 -21.96
N ALA A 435 16.75 -23.10 -22.28
CA ALA A 435 16.97 -24.26 -23.15
C ALA A 435 16.48 -23.93 -24.58
N PRO A 436 17.37 -23.92 -25.59
CA PRO A 436 16.99 -23.69 -26.98
C PRO A 436 16.00 -24.75 -27.50
N VAL A 437 15.16 -24.35 -28.46
CA VAL A 437 14.34 -25.31 -29.20
C VAL A 437 15.24 -26.06 -30.17
N THR A 438 15.27 -27.36 -30.05
CA THR A 438 16.12 -28.22 -30.90
C THR A 438 15.31 -29.14 -31.81
N ASP A 439 14.03 -29.37 -31.50
CA ASP A 439 13.14 -30.18 -32.33
C ASP A 439 12.54 -29.34 -33.45
N PRO A 440 12.87 -29.59 -34.74
CA PRO A 440 12.32 -28.87 -35.87
C PRO A 440 10.81 -29.12 -36.09
N ALA A 441 10.22 -30.12 -35.42
CA ALA A 441 8.80 -30.39 -35.45
C ALA A 441 8.00 -29.62 -34.38
N ASP A 442 8.67 -28.76 -33.57
CA ASP A 442 8.02 -27.98 -32.53
C ASP A 442 6.95 -27.06 -33.10
N GLU A 443 5.79 -27.00 -32.47
CA GLU A 443 4.62 -26.21 -32.90
C GLU A 443 4.89 -24.71 -33.06
N ARG A 444 5.87 -24.18 -32.35
CA ARG A 444 6.31 -22.77 -32.44
C ARG A 444 6.85 -22.38 -33.82
N PHE A 445 7.28 -23.31 -34.63
CA PHE A 445 7.68 -23.06 -36.01
C PHE A 445 6.52 -22.85 -37.00
N ALA A 446 5.29 -22.65 -36.48
CA ALA A 446 4.11 -22.24 -37.24
C ALA A 446 3.68 -23.21 -38.36
N GLY A 447 3.85 -24.50 -38.15
CA GLY A 447 3.36 -25.54 -39.05
C GLY A 447 4.18 -25.73 -40.34
N LEU A 448 5.39 -25.18 -40.39
CA LEU A 448 6.37 -25.56 -41.42
C LEU A 448 6.78 -27.04 -41.24
N ASP A 449 7.05 -27.73 -42.34
CA ASP A 449 7.58 -29.07 -42.27
C ASP A 449 8.98 -29.06 -41.64
N PRO A 450 9.37 -30.12 -40.88
CA PRO A 450 10.64 -30.16 -40.15
C PRO A 450 11.89 -30.07 -41.05
N GLU A 451 11.80 -30.48 -42.31
CA GLU A 451 12.91 -30.40 -43.25
C GLU A 451 13.14 -28.94 -43.69
N THR A 452 12.07 -28.22 -43.98
CA THR A 452 12.13 -26.75 -44.25
C THR A 452 12.68 -25.99 -43.03
N VAL A 453 12.25 -26.32 -41.79
CA VAL A 453 12.76 -25.68 -40.58
C VAL A 453 14.27 -25.87 -40.44
N ARG A 454 14.78 -27.13 -40.59
CA ARG A 454 16.21 -27.44 -40.54
C ARG A 454 16.99 -26.68 -41.62
N SER A 455 16.50 -26.76 -42.85
CA SER A 455 17.15 -26.11 -44.01
C SER A 455 17.27 -24.60 -43.84
N VAL A 456 16.22 -23.96 -43.35
CA VAL A 456 16.22 -22.49 -43.08
C VAL A 456 17.20 -22.16 -41.96
N ALA A 457 17.18 -22.89 -40.85
CA ALA A 457 18.09 -22.66 -39.72
C ALA A 457 19.56 -22.81 -40.14
N THR A 458 19.87 -23.87 -40.88
CA THR A 458 21.23 -24.12 -41.42
C THR A 458 21.65 -23.05 -42.42
N ALA A 459 20.79 -22.73 -43.39
CA ALA A 459 21.09 -21.72 -44.39
C ALA A 459 21.33 -20.32 -43.79
N PHE A 460 20.56 -19.96 -42.72
CA PHE A 460 20.79 -18.71 -42.03
C PHE A 460 22.08 -18.74 -41.21
N ALA A 461 22.40 -19.86 -40.56
CA ALA A 461 23.65 -20.03 -39.81
C ALA A 461 24.88 -19.89 -40.74
N ASP A 462 24.79 -20.42 -41.98
CA ASP A 462 25.88 -20.36 -42.98
C ASP A 462 26.02 -18.97 -43.60
N ALA A 463 24.90 -18.23 -43.75
CA ALA A 463 24.86 -16.88 -44.27
C ALA A 463 25.17 -15.81 -43.20
N TYR A 464 25.08 -16.16 -41.93
CA TYR A 464 25.19 -15.22 -40.80
C TYR A 464 26.57 -14.54 -40.78
N THR A 465 26.60 -13.26 -40.88
CA THR A 465 27.82 -12.46 -40.79
C THR A 465 27.67 -11.44 -39.64
N SER A 466 28.59 -11.52 -38.67
CA SER A 466 28.64 -10.63 -37.54
C SER A 466 29.10 -9.23 -37.88
N GLY A 467 28.81 -8.25 -36.98
CA GLY A 467 29.29 -6.88 -37.13
C GLY A 467 28.72 -6.10 -38.30
N THR A 468 27.61 -6.57 -38.89
CA THR A 468 26.87 -5.88 -39.95
C THR A 468 25.92 -4.84 -39.36
N ASP A 469 25.46 -3.91 -40.23
CA ASP A 469 24.34 -3.05 -39.90
C ASP A 469 23.00 -3.82 -40.00
N ARG A 470 21.93 -3.21 -39.48
CA ARG A 470 20.59 -3.79 -39.44
C ARG A 470 20.07 -4.19 -40.83
N ASP A 471 20.27 -3.36 -41.84
CA ASP A 471 19.73 -3.62 -43.18
C ASP A 471 20.43 -4.82 -43.82
N VAL A 472 21.75 -4.95 -43.66
CA VAL A 472 22.55 -6.11 -44.14
C VAL A 472 22.11 -7.38 -43.41
N TRP A 473 21.87 -7.32 -42.09
CA TRP A 473 21.39 -8.47 -41.33
C TRP A 473 20.02 -8.96 -41.83
N PHE A 474 19.07 -8.04 -42.06
CA PHE A 474 17.77 -8.38 -42.63
C PHE A 474 17.83 -8.85 -44.06
N ASP A 475 18.80 -8.38 -44.87
CA ASP A 475 19.02 -8.89 -46.23
C ASP A 475 19.51 -10.34 -46.25
N GLN A 476 20.26 -10.80 -45.24
CA GLN A 476 20.56 -12.23 -45.05
C GLN A 476 19.26 -13.04 -44.84
N VAL A 477 18.35 -12.57 -43.96
CA VAL A 477 17.03 -13.21 -43.77
C VAL A 477 16.21 -13.26 -45.07
N ARG A 478 16.20 -12.16 -45.85
CA ARG A 478 15.48 -12.08 -47.12
C ARG A 478 16.08 -13.02 -48.18
N THR A 479 17.39 -13.16 -48.20
CA THR A 479 18.08 -14.07 -49.10
C THR A 479 17.74 -15.55 -48.78
N VAL A 480 17.80 -15.94 -47.51
CA VAL A 480 17.36 -17.27 -47.07
C VAL A 480 15.90 -17.52 -47.43
N ALA A 481 15.03 -16.55 -47.27
CA ALA A 481 13.62 -16.68 -47.64
C ALA A 481 13.45 -16.91 -49.15
N ARG A 482 14.15 -16.15 -49.99
CA ARG A 482 14.13 -16.30 -51.45
C ARG A 482 14.61 -17.69 -51.89
N ASP A 483 15.70 -18.17 -51.31
CA ASP A 483 16.31 -19.46 -51.67
C ASP A 483 15.39 -20.65 -51.28
N HIS A 484 14.50 -20.47 -50.29
CA HIS A 484 13.47 -21.42 -49.91
C HIS A 484 12.12 -21.23 -50.62
N GLY A 485 12.04 -20.28 -51.57
CA GLY A 485 10.84 -20.03 -52.38
C GLY A 485 9.78 -19.16 -51.67
N TYR A 486 10.19 -18.38 -50.66
CA TYR A 486 9.32 -17.42 -49.97
C TYR A 486 9.59 -15.99 -50.44
N ALA A 487 8.59 -15.13 -50.44
CA ALA A 487 8.73 -13.74 -50.82
C ALA A 487 9.67 -13.00 -49.86
N PRO A 488 10.69 -12.29 -50.33
CA PRO A 488 11.65 -11.59 -49.48
C PRO A 488 11.07 -10.34 -48.81
N GLY A 489 9.89 -9.88 -49.23
CA GLY A 489 9.23 -8.74 -48.67
C GLY A 489 7.77 -8.56 -49.12
N PRO A 490 7.05 -7.60 -48.53
CA PRO A 490 5.64 -7.35 -48.86
C PRO A 490 5.40 -6.86 -50.29
N ALA A 491 6.37 -6.17 -50.89
CA ALA A 491 6.28 -5.65 -52.24
C ALA A 491 6.28 -6.79 -53.27
N GLU A 492 7.24 -7.70 -53.17
CA GLU A 492 7.38 -8.87 -54.03
C GLU A 492 6.18 -9.82 -53.88
N TRP A 493 5.72 -10.05 -52.65
CA TRP A 493 4.51 -10.83 -52.39
C TRP A 493 3.27 -10.22 -53.08
N LYS A 494 3.11 -8.89 -53.01
CA LYS A 494 1.97 -8.21 -53.66
C LYS A 494 2.06 -8.24 -55.17
N ALA A 495 3.27 -8.22 -55.73
CA ALA A 495 3.50 -8.22 -57.18
C ALA A 495 3.14 -9.57 -57.81
N ASP A 496 3.51 -10.69 -57.20
CA ASP A 496 3.21 -12.03 -57.73
C ASP A 496 3.14 -13.07 -56.60
N GLN A 497 1.95 -13.28 -56.07
CA GLN A 497 1.73 -14.27 -54.99
C GLN A 497 1.91 -15.72 -55.49
N ALA A 498 1.70 -15.98 -56.78
CA ALA A 498 1.81 -17.33 -57.32
C ALA A 498 3.27 -17.79 -57.49
N ALA A 499 4.22 -16.87 -57.53
CA ALA A 499 5.64 -17.15 -57.60
C ALA A 499 6.27 -17.67 -56.30
N TYR A 500 5.56 -17.52 -55.17
CA TYR A 500 6.10 -17.81 -53.83
C TYR A 500 5.23 -18.81 -53.03
N LYS A 501 5.88 -19.62 -52.20
CA LYS A 501 5.21 -20.50 -51.24
C LYS A 501 4.51 -19.75 -50.08
N GLY A 502 4.90 -18.51 -49.85
CA GLY A 502 4.37 -17.66 -48.78
C GLY A 502 5.16 -16.36 -48.61
N GLN A 503 4.81 -15.63 -47.56
CA GLN A 503 5.48 -14.39 -47.14
C GLN A 503 6.79 -14.66 -46.40
N LEU A 504 7.59 -13.64 -46.11
CA LEU A 504 8.82 -13.68 -45.33
C LEU A 504 8.60 -14.19 -43.87
N ARG A 505 7.43 -13.92 -43.29
CA ARG A 505 7.15 -14.12 -41.86
C ARG A 505 7.43 -15.54 -41.37
N PRO A 506 7.04 -16.65 -42.02
CA PRO A 506 7.38 -18.02 -41.56
C PRO A 506 8.87 -18.25 -41.44
N ILE A 507 9.67 -17.76 -42.40
CA ILE A 507 11.14 -17.91 -42.43
C ILE A 507 11.77 -17.11 -41.28
N ALA A 508 11.40 -15.85 -41.11
CA ALA A 508 11.84 -15.03 -39.98
C ALA A 508 11.43 -15.63 -38.64
N ASN A 509 10.26 -16.35 -38.59
CA ASN A 509 9.82 -17.02 -37.37
C ASN A 509 10.71 -18.24 -37.01
N VAL A 510 11.26 -18.98 -37.98
CA VAL A 510 12.23 -20.04 -37.70
C VAL A 510 13.44 -19.47 -36.96
N ILE A 511 14.01 -18.38 -37.48
CA ILE A 511 15.16 -17.72 -36.85
C ILE A 511 14.77 -17.21 -35.44
N ARG A 512 13.61 -16.59 -35.31
CA ARG A 512 13.13 -16.07 -34.03
C ARG A 512 12.98 -17.16 -32.98
N VAL A 513 12.31 -18.26 -33.31
CA VAL A 513 12.09 -19.38 -32.39
C VAL A 513 13.40 -20.05 -32.03
N ALA A 514 14.32 -20.24 -33.01
CA ALA A 514 15.64 -20.78 -32.74
C ALA A 514 16.41 -19.93 -31.73
N LEU A 515 16.39 -18.59 -31.87
CA LEU A 515 17.14 -17.68 -31.00
C LEU A 515 16.48 -17.44 -29.65
N THR A 516 15.15 -17.39 -29.58
CA THR A 516 14.42 -16.89 -28.40
C THR A 516 13.46 -17.89 -27.78
N GLY A 517 13.21 -19.02 -28.44
CA GLY A 517 12.21 -19.99 -28.00
C GLY A 517 10.77 -19.51 -28.11
N SER A 518 10.50 -18.38 -28.75
CA SER A 518 9.18 -17.75 -28.83
C SER A 518 8.87 -17.24 -30.24
N SER A 519 7.60 -17.24 -30.61
CA SER A 519 7.11 -16.60 -31.84
C SER A 519 6.98 -15.07 -31.73
N LYS A 520 7.23 -14.52 -30.51
CA LYS A 520 7.27 -13.08 -30.23
C LYS A 520 8.59 -12.75 -29.54
N SER A 521 9.27 -11.72 -30.00
CA SER A 521 10.55 -11.29 -29.42
C SER A 521 10.75 -9.80 -29.72
N PRO A 522 11.74 -9.16 -29.09
CA PRO A 522 12.30 -7.90 -29.56
C PRO A 522 12.82 -8.00 -31.00
N ASP A 523 13.35 -6.91 -31.50
CA ASP A 523 14.03 -6.87 -32.80
C ASP A 523 15.14 -7.95 -32.88
N LEU A 524 15.10 -8.80 -33.92
CA LEU A 524 16.02 -9.94 -34.03
C LEU A 524 17.47 -9.53 -34.25
N PHE A 525 17.73 -8.42 -34.91
CA PHE A 525 19.07 -7.88 -35.07
C PHE A 525 19.65 -7.51 -33.67
N GLU A 526 18.89 -6.76 -32.88
CA GLU A 526 19.29 -6.39 -31.52
C GLU A 526 19.49 -7.61 -30.62
N VAL A 527 18.58 -8.60 -30.72
CA VAL A 527 18.70 -9.87 -29.98
C VAL A 527 19.98 -10.60 -30.38
N SER A 528 20.32 -10.68 -31.69
CA SER A 528 21.53 -11.34 -32.18
C SER A 528 22.79 -10.66 -31.64
N ASN A 529 22.82 -9.33 -31.68
CA ASN A 529 23.94 -8.55 -31.14
C ASN A 529 24.11 -8.75 -29.61
N ALA A 530 23.01 -8.80 -28.88
CA ALA A 530 23.07 -9.04 -27.44
C ALA A 530 23.54 -10.45 -27.06
N LEU A 531 23.11 -11.48 -27.81
CA LEU A 531 23.52 -12.86 -27.62
C LEU A 531 24.99 -13.10 -27.97
N GLY A 532 25.47 -12.43 -29.00
CA GLY A 532 26.80 -12.66 -29.59
C GLY A 532 26.81 -13.83 -30.57
N ASP A 533 27.80 -13.82 -31.47
CA ASP A 533 27.87 -14.69 -32.62
C ASP A 533 27.90 -16.17 -32.29
N ASP A 534 28.74 -16.57 -31.31
CA ASP A 534 28.90 -17.97 -30.93
C ASP A 534 27.55 -18.56 -30.45
N GLU A 535 26.80 -17.83 -29.69
CA GLU A 535 25.51 -18.26 -29.15
C GLU A 535 24.42 -18.27 -30.24
N VAL A 536 24.41 -17.29 -31.13
CA VAL A 536 23.51 -17.26 -32.31
C VAL A 536 23.73 -18.50 -33.16
N LEU A 537 24.99 -18.76 -33.56
CA LEU A 537 25.33 -19.93 -34.37
C LEU A 537 25.05 -21.25 -33.67
N ARG A 538 25.34 -21.35 -32.37
CA ARG A 538 25.04 -22.52 -31.56
C ARG A 538 23.54 -22.86 -31.57
N ARG A 539 22.67 -21.86 -31.39
CA ARG A 539 21.20 -22.05 -31.37
C ARG A 539 20.65 -22.44 -32.74
N LEU A 540 21.09 -21.77 -33.78
CA LEU A 540 20.64 -22.08 -35.15
C LEU A 540 21.06 -23.51 -35.57
N ARG A 541 22.31 -23.90 -35.30
CA ARG A 541 22.81 -25.26 -35.58
C ARG A 541 22.13 -26.33 -34.75
N ALA A 542 21.68 -26.01 -33.53
CA ALA A 542 20.94 -26.96 -32.70
C ALA A 542 19.58 -27.35 -33.30
N VAL A 543 18.95 -26.47 -34.10
CA VAL A 543 17.70 -26.73 -34.84
C VAL A 543 18.02 -27.38 -36.20
N GLY A 544 19.12 -26.96 -36.84
CA GLY A 544 19.57 -27.48 -38.14
C GLY A 544 20.09 -28.92 -38.12
N GLY A 545 20.61 -29.40 -37.02
CA GLY A 545 21.11 -30.77 -36.80
C GLY A 545 22.61 -30.79 -36.76
#